data_f481cd506a389a286bd135237f68e2fb
#
_entry.id   f481cd506a389a286bd135237f68e2fb
#
_cell.length_a   1.000
_cell.length_b   1.000
_cell.length_c   1.000
_cell.angle_alpha   90.00
_cell.angle_beta   90.00
_cell.angle_gamma   90.00
#
_symmetry.space_group_name_H-M   'P 1'
#
loop_
_entity.id
_entity.type
_entity.pdbx_description
1 polymer ?
#
loop_
_entity_poly.entity_id
_entity_poly.type
_entity_poly.pdbx_seq_one_letter_code
_entity_poly.pdbx_strand_id
1 'polypeptide(L)'
;YLDKHSLSPKLLSFNKAEESALGSCMTFSLFNGLGASLALRLDNVMIGSMLTVNAVYIYGTILTISNVIEIPSKAINNISSAVISSSWTNNDQANIQDIYQKSSVYGWIVGLLLFLLIYFIWIDIIALMPGKIQMELSSILLIFTLLSFARIIDLVTGVNSVILSYSSLYKYHMYFLIILGIVNIVLNYFLIQRLGIAGAALATCISYVIFNLMKYYFLKSRFGFSIHWQPHTAILVAGLIVFVIMHVLTFSFLPVINIVLKSIITSVLFGTLILIFNPGGEIRALADSYIRKFVRK
;
A
#
# COMPACT_ATOMS: atom_id res chain seq x y z
N TYR A 1 -20.76 6.26 -39.89
CA TYR A 1 -22.02 5.52 -39.54
C TYR A 1 -21.99 5.31 -38.02
N LEU A 2 -22.55 6.27 -37.28
CA LEU A 2 -22.82 6.14 -35.85
C LEU A 2 -24.28 5.74 -35.72
N ASP A 3 -24.52 4.48 -35.42
CA ASP A 3 -25.84 3.94 -35.15
C ASP A 3 -26.39 4.61 -33.86
N LYS A 4 -27.50 5.30 -34.01
CA LYS A 4 -28.25 5.92 -32.91
C LYS A 4 -28.93 4.82 -32.09
N HIS A 5 -28.17 4.11 -31.26
CA HIS A 5 -28.81 3.35 -30.19
C HIS A 5 -29.33 4.34 -29.14
N SER A 6 -30.63 4.57 -29.15
CA SER A 6 -31.32 5.31 -28.12
C SER A 6 -30.99 4.72 -26.75
N LEU A 7 -30.29 5.45 -25.93
CA LEU A 7 -30.11 5.19 -24.50
C LEU A 7 -31.45 5.49 -23.79
N SER A 8 -32.45 4.67 -24.05
CA SER A 8 -33.60 4.63 -23.16
C SER A 8 -33.18 3.81 -21.92
N PRO A 9 -33.23 4.37 -20.70
CA PRO A 9 -33.02 3.59 -19.50
C PRO A 9 -34.12 2.54 -19.42
N LYS A 10 -33.82 1.28 -19.79
CA LYS A 10 -34.70 0.16 -19.44
C LYS A 10 -34.69 0.10 -17.93
N LEU A 11 -35.80 0.48 -17.31
CA LEU A 11 -36.02 0.21 -15.90
C LEU A 11 -36.03 -1.34 -15.76
N LEU A 12 -34.89 -1.86 -15.29
CA LEU A 12 -34.79 -3.27 -14.92
C LEU A 12 -35.71 -3.48 -13.73
N SER A 13 -36.78 -4.27 -13.92
CA SER A 13 -37.63 -4.72 -12.82
C SER A 13 -36.85 -5.80 -12.05
N PHE A 14 -36.35 -5.45 -10.89
CA PHE A 14 -35.71 -6.39 -9.97
C PHE A 14 -36.77 -7.14 -9.16
N ASN A 15 -36.56 -8.42 -8.92
CA ASN A 15 -37.32 -9.17 -7.97
C ASN A 15 -36.96 -8.70 -6.54
N LYS A 16 -37.91 -8.77 -5.57
CA LYS A 16 -37.70 -8.35 -4.16
C LYS A 16 -36.44 -8.93 -3.53
N ALA A 17 -36.01 -10.14 -3.90
CA ALA A 17 -34.80 -10.78 -3.45
C ALA A 17 -33.54 -10.08 -4.04
N GLU A 18 -33.61 -9.69 -5.32
CA GLU A 18 -32.53 -8.96 -6.02
C GLU A 18 -32.40 -7.52 -5.51
N GLU A 19 -33.51 -6.84 -5.23
CA GLU A 19 -33.54 -5.52 -4.61
C GLU A 19 -32.90 -5.55 -3.22
N SER A 20 -33.22 -6.55 -2.40
CA SER A 20 -32.61 -6.73 -1.07
C SER A 20 -31.11 -7.03 -1.15
N ALA A 21 -30.70 -7.85 -2.11
CA ALA A 21 -29.27 -8.15 -2.34
C ALA A 21 -28.49 -6.92 -2.84
N LEU A 22 -29.07 -6.18 -3.79
CA LEU A 22 -28.51 -4.92 -4.29
C LEU A 22 -28.42 -3.87 -3.18
N GLY A 23 -29.48 -3.68 -2.40
CA GLY A 23 -29.51 -2.76 -1.27
C GLY A 23 -28.46 -3.11 -0.22
N SER A 24 -28.29 -4.38 0.12
CA SER A 24 -27.21 -4.86 1.01
C SER A 24 -25.83 -4.55 0.43
N CYS A 25 -25.62 -4.83 -0.85
CA CYS A 25 -24.32 -4.63 -1.51
C CYS A 25 -23.98 -3.14 -1.60
N MET A 26 -24.94 -2.27 -1.93
CA MET A 26 -24.76 -0.81 -1.96
C MET A 26 -24.46 -0.24 -0.59
N THR A 27 -25.23 -0.61 0.42
CA THR A 27 -25.01 -0.20 1.81
C THR A 27 -23.62 -0.64 2.27
N PHE A 28 -23.24 -1.85 1.93
CA PHE A 28 -21.96 -2.43 2.25
C PHE A 28 -20.78 -1.68 1.59
N SER A 29 -20.93 -1.33 0.30
CA SER A 29 -19.93 -0.57 -0.45
C SER A 29 -19.77 0.83 0.09
N LEU A 30 -20.86 1.49 0.50
CA LEU A 30 -20.83 2.81 1.14
C LEU A 30 -20.11 2.76 2.50
N PHE A 31 -20.46 1.80 3.35
CA PHE A 31 -19.78 1.62 4.64
C PHE A 31 -18.31 1.24 4.48
N ASN A 32 -17.95 0.48 3.46
CA ASN A 32 -16.55 0.14 3.16
C ASN A 32 -15.76 1.39 2.77
N GLY A 33 -16.29 2.22 1.89
CA GLY A 33 -15.63 3.47 1.44
C GLY A 33 -15.53 4.53 2.54
N LEU A 34 -16.62 4.75 3.27
CA LEU A 34 -16.66 5.72 4.38
C LEU A 34 -15.83 5.23 5.57
N GLY A 35 -15.95 3.95 5.95
CA GLY A 35 -15.22 3.37 7.07
C GLY A 35 -13.71 3.41 6.86
N ALA A 36 -13.22 3.07 5.67
CA ALA A 36 -11.80 3.18 5.34
C ALA A 36 -11.31 4.63 5.39
N SER A 37 -12.10 5.58 4.86
CA SER A 37 -11.74 7.02 4.86
C SER A 37 -11.72 7.61 6.27
N LEU A 38 -12.64 7.20 7.14
CA LEU A 38 -12.69 7.64 8.53
C LEU A 38 -11.54 7.04 9.34
N ALA A 39 -11.29 5.75 9.21
CA ALA A 39 -10.20 5.08 9.92
C ALA A 39 -8.84 5.74 9.64
N LEU A 40 -8.60 6.18 8.39
CA LEU A 40 -7.37 6.87 7.98
C LEU A 40 -7.23 8.30 8.53
N ARG A 41 -8.32 8.93 8.99
CA ARG A 41 -8.34 10.31 9.51
C ARG A 41 -8.41 10.39 11.02
N LEU A 42 -8.71 9.30 11.70
CA LEU A 42 -8.84 9.25 13.16
C LEU A 42 -7.54 9.63 13.86
N ASP A 43 -6.40 9.25 13.30
CA ASP A 43 -5.08 9.61 13.85
C ASP A 43 -4.93 11.13 13.97
N ASN A 44 -5.25 11.89 12.92
CA ASN A 44 -5.15 13.36 12.91
C ASN A 44 -6.09 14.00 13.94
N VAL A 45 -7.32 13.48 14.07
CA VAL A 45 -8.30 13.97 15.06
C VAL A 45 -7.80 13.70 16.48
N MET A 46 -7.28 12.50 16.74
CA MET A 46 -6.75 12.13 18.05
C MET A 46 -5.49 12.91 18.40
N ILE A 47 -4.56 13.10 17.46
CA ILE A 47 -3.37 13.93 17.66
C ILE A 47 -3.79 15.38 17.97
N GLY A 48 -4.77 15.93 17.23
CA GLY A 48 -5.26 17.30 17.45
C GLY A 48 -5.95 17.49 18.80
N SER A 49 -6.67 16.48 19.29
CA SER A 49 -7.35 16.52 20.58
C SER A 49 -6.44 16.26 21.79
N MET A 50 -5.36 15.48 21.60
CA MET A 50 -4.49 15.01 22.70
C MET A 50 -3.15 15.77 22.77
N LEU A 51 -2.70 16.38 21.68
CA LEU A 51 -1.43 17.10 21.59
C LEU A 51 -1.65 18.56 21.15
N THR A 52 -1.07 18.96 20.03
CA THR A 52 -1.11 20.34 19.52
C THR A 52 -1.44 20.37 18.03
N VAL A 53 -1.91 21.52 17.52
CA VAL A 53 -2.13 21.75 16.10
C VAL A 53 -0.83 21.59 15.28
N ASN A 54 0.31 22.00 15.85
CA ASN A 54 1.61 21.79 15.19
C ASN A 54 1.95 20.31 15.06
N ALA A 55 1.59 19.48 16.04
CA ALA A 55 1.75 18.03 15.97
C ALA A 55 0.94 17.41 14.81
N VAL A 56 -0.30 17.91 14.60
CA VAL A 56 -1.14 17.48 13.45
C VAL A 56 -0.48 17.85 12.11
N TYR A 57 0.08 19.06 12.02
CA TYR A 57 0.78 19.51 10.81
C TYR A 57 1.98 18.61 10.49
N ILE A 58 2.84 18.35 11.48
CA ILE A 58 4.03 17.50 11.30
C ILE A 58 3.63 16.08 10.90
N TYR A 59 2.72 15.46 11.66
CA TYR A 59 2.24 14.12 11.39
C TYR A 59 1.57 14.01 10.01
N GLY A 60 0.67 14.96 9.69
CA GLY A 60 -0.03 15.01 8.42
C GLY A 60 0.91 15.15 7.21
N THR A 61 1.99 15.92 7.37
CA THR A 61 3.03 16.06 6.33
C THR A 61 3.76 14.73 6.12
N ILE A 62 4.23 14.08 7.18
CA ILE A 62 4.92 12.80 7.09
C ILE A 62 3.98 11.71 6.53
N LEU A 63 2.74 11.68 6.99
CA LEU A 63 1.71 10.75 6.50
C LEU A 63 1.44 10.94 5.01
N THR A 64 1.33 12.20 4.53
CA THR A 64 1.12 12.50 3.12
C THR A 64 2.26 11.98 2.25
N ILE A 65 3.50 12.16 2.68
CA ILE A 65 4.68 11.65 1.97
C ILE A 65 4.70 10.10 2.02
N SER A 66 4.38 9.50 3.17
CA SER A 66 4.29 8.03 3.29
C SER A 66 3.20 7.43 2.41
N ASN A 67 2.11 8.15 2.14
CA ASN A 67 1.03 7.70 1.27
C ASN A 67 1.44 7.58 -0.21
N VAL A 68 2.57 8.15 -0.62
CA VAL A 68 3.13 7.93 -1.97
C VAL A 68 3.41 6.43 -2.20
N ILE A 69 3.82 5.72 -1.14
CA ILE A 69 4.07 4.27 -1.20
C ILE A 69 2.78 3.46 -1.47
N GLU A 70 1.60 4.01 -1.14
CA GLU A 70 0.30 3.36 -1.38
C GLU A 70 -0.18 3.48 -2.83
N ILE A 71 0.34 4.44 -3.61
CA ILE A 71 -0.13 4.68 -4.99
C ILE A 71 -0.07 3.42 -5.88
N PRO A 72 1.04 2.65 -5.89
CA PRO A 72 1.09 1.41 -6.66
C PRO A 72 0.07 0.37 -6.22
N SER A 73 -0.24 0.27 -4.92
CA SER A 73 -1.27 -0.64 -4.41
C SER A 73 -2.63 -0.34 -5.04
N LYS A 74 -3.01 0.95 -5.12
CA LYS A 74 -4.26 1.37 -5.76
C LYS A 74 -4.30 1.00 -7.24
N ALA A 75 -3.19 1.19 -7.96
CA ALA A 75 -3.10 0.82 -9.37
C ALA A 75 -3.22 -0.70 -9.58
N ILE A 76 -2.49 -1.49 -8.78
CA ILE A 76 -2.54 -2.96 -8.82
C ILE A 76 -3.97 -3.44 -8.49
N ASN A 77 -4.58 -2.90 -7.44
CA ASN A 77 -5.94 -3.26 -7.05
C ASN A 77 -6.98 -2.95 -8.14
N ASN A 78 -6.87 -1.79 -8.79
CA ASN A 78 -7.80 -1.39 -9.87
C ASN A 78 -7.68 -2.31 -11.09
N ILE A 79 -6.46 -2.65 -11.51
CA ILE A 79 -6.23 -3.55 -12.65
C ILE A 79 -6.70 -4.98 -12.30
N SER A 80 -6.38 -5.45 -11.10
CA SER A 80 -6.70 -6.81 -10.66
C SER A 80 -8.18 -7.02 -10.41
N SER A 81 -8.94 -5.98 -10.06
CA SER A 81 -10.35 -6.11 -9.66
C SER A 81 -11.23 -6.71 -10.75
N ALA A 82 -11.07 -6.28 -12.01
CA ALA A 82 -11.84 -6.81 -13.13
C ALA A 82 -11.51 -8.29 -13.40
N VAL A 83 -10.21 -8.65 -13.35
CA VAL A 83 -9.76 -10.02 -13.61
C VAL A 83 -10.18 -10.95 -12.48
N ILE A 84 -10.03 -10.53 -11.21
CA ILE A 84 -10.46 -11.32 -10.05
C ILE A 84 -11.97 -11.53 -10.03
N SER A 85 -12.75 -10.48 -10.35
CA SER A 85 -14.22 -10.60 -10.45
C SER A 85 -14.63 -11.63 -11.50
N SER A 86 -14.01 -11.58 -12.70
CA SER A 86 -14.25 -12.57 -13.76
C SER A 86 -13.82 -13.98 -13.34
N SER A 87 -12.68 -14.12 -12.69
CA SER A 87 -12.16 -15.42 -12.22
C SER A 87 -13.05 -16.05 -11.16
N TRP A 88 -13.63 -15.26 -10.25
CA TRP A 88 -14.64 -15.75 -9.30
C TRP A 88 -15.89 -16.27 -10.00
N THR A 89 -16.39 -15.53 -11.02
CA THR A 89 -17.57 -15.95 -11.81
C THR A 89 -17.34 -17.27 -12.56
N ASN A 90 -16.11 -17.45 -13.07
CA ASN A 90 -15.72 -18.65 -13.83
C ASN A 90 -15.17 -19.79 -12.94
N ASN A 91 -15.18 -19.64 -11.61
CA ASN A 91 -14.59 -20.57 -10.65
C ASN A 91 -13.08 -20.88 -10.91
N ASP A 92 -12.36 -19.94 -11.50
CA ASP A 92 -10.92 -20.06 -11.79
C ASP A 92 -10.08 -19.62 -10.59
N GLN A 93 -10.03 -20.47 -9.57
CA GLN A 93 -9.23 -20.22 -8.36
C GLN A 93 -7.72 -20.22 -8.61
N ALA A 94 -7.26 -20.94 -9.65
CA ALA A 94 -5.85 -21.00 -10.00
C ALA A 94 -5.36 -19.62 -10.49
N ASN A 95 -6.15 -18.95 -11.33
CA ASN A 95 -5.84 -17.59 -11.80
C ASN A 95 -5.87 -16.57 -10.65
N ILE A 96 -6.82 -16.69 -9.71
CA ILE A 96 -6.86 -15.83 -8.52
C ILE A 96 -5.58 -16.00 -7.69
N GLN A 97 -5.15 -17.24 -7.46
CA GLN A 97 -3.93 -17.55 -6.73
C GLN A 97 -2.67 -16.99 -7.43
N ASP A 98 -2.58 -17.08 -8.76
CA ASP A 98 -1.46 -16.54 -9.54
C ASP A 98 -1.40 -15.01 -9.43
N ILE A 99 -2.53 -14.33 -9.61
CA ILE A 99 -2.63 -12.86 -9.44
C ILE A 99 -2.25 -12.45 -8.02
N TYR A 100 -2.70 -13.21 -7.01
CA TYR A 100 -2.37 -12.95 -5.61
C TYR A 100 -0.86 -12.98 -5.35
N GLN A 101 -0.19 -14.02 -5.85
CA GLN A 101 1.26 -14.16 -5.71
C GLN A 101 2.02 -13.08 -6.47
N LYS A 102 1.68 -12.83 -7.73
CA LYS A 102 2.34 -11.83 -8.57
C LYS A 102 2.16 -10.41 -8.01
N SER A 103 0.95 -10.06 -7.59
CA SER A 103 0.67 -8.75 -6.98
C SER A 103 1.45 -8.52 -5.69
N SER A 104 1.63 -9.55 -4.88
CA SER A 104 2.42 -9.53 -3.65
C SER A 104 3.92 -9.26 -3.95
N VAL A 105 4.50 -9.98 -4.92
CA VAL A 105 5.92 -9.81 -5.30
C VAL A 105 6.17 -8.44 -5.92
N TYR A 106 5.37 -8.04 -6.91
CA TYR A 106 5.54 -6.73 -7.57
C TYR A 106 5.25 -5.57 -6.63
N GLY A 107 4.23 -5.71 -5.79
CA GLY A 107 3.92 -4.75 -4.74
C GLY A 107 5.08 -4.55 -3.77
N TRP A 108 5.73 -5.63 -3.34
CA TRP A 108 6.89 -5.59 -2.47
C TRP A 108 8.09 -4.89 -3.12
N ILE A 109 8.40 -5.20 -4.40
CA ILE A 109 9.49 -4.56 -5.14
C ILE A 109 9.27 -3.04 -5.21
N VAL A 110 8.10 -2.62 -5.67
CA VAL A 110 7.82 -1.19 -5.85
C VAL A 110 7.70 -0.46 -4.52
N GLY A 111 7.06 -1.07 -3.52
CA GLY A 111 6.91 -0.50 -2.18
C GLY A 111 8.26 -0.28 -1.49
N LEU A 112 9.15 -1.28 -1.56
CA LEU A 112 10.48 -1.17 -0.97
C LEU A 112 11.36 -0.15 -1.70
N LEU A 113 11.29 -0.09 -3.03
CA LEU A 113 11.98 0.94 -3.81
C LEU A 113 11.53 2.34 -3.40
N LEU A 114 10.22 2.60 -3.35
CA LEU A 114 9.68 3.91 -2.96
C LEU A 114 10.06 4.27 -1.52
N PHE A 115 10.03 3.30 -0.61
CA PHE A 115 10.50 3.51 0.76
C PHE A 115 11.96 3.96 0.79
N LEU A 116 12.86 3.25 0.12
CA LEU A 116 14.28 3.58 0.07
C LEU A 116 14.52 4.95 -0.56
N LEU A 117 13.86 5.24 -1.67
CA LEU A 117 13.95 6.55 -2.34
C LEU A 117 13.60 7.68 -1.37
N ILE A 118 12.43 7.61 -0.75
CA ILE A 118 11.95 8.68 0.13
C ILE A 118 12.81 8.76 1.39
N TYR A 119 13.22 7.63 1.95
CA TYR A 119 14.03 7.59 3.17
C TYR A 119 15.35 8.35 3.00
N PHE A 120 16.07 8.16 1.89
CA PHE A 120 17.37 8.80 1.68
C PHE A 120 17.29 10.25 1.22
N ILE A 121 16.17 10.71 0.70
CA ILE A 121 15.99 12.11 0.28
C ILE A 121 15.30 12.98 1.34
N TRP A 122 14.91 12.41 2.50
CA TRP A 122 14.16 13.16 3.54
C TRP A 122 14.84 14.44 3.98
N ILE A 123 16.17 14.41 4.24
CA ILE A 123 16.91 15.59 4.67
C ILE A 123 16.87 16.70 3.60
N ASP A 124 16.94 16.31 2.33
CA ASP A 124 16.92 17.26 1.20
C ASP A 124 15.49 17.82 1.01
N ILE A 125 14.45 17.00 1.23
CA ILE A 125 13.05 17.45 1.21
C ILE A 125 12.82 18.50 2.30
N ILE A 126 13.26 18.25 3.54
CA ILE A 126 13.11 19.19 4.65
C ILE A 126 13.84 20.52 4.34
N ALA A 127 15.01 20.45 3.71
CA ALA A 127 15.78 21.64 3.34
C ALA A 127 15.04 22.53 2.32
N LEU A 128 14.15 21.96 1.50
CA LEU A 128 13.36 22.65 0.49
C LEU A 128 11.98 23.11 1.01
N MET A 129 11.54 22.64 2.18
CA MET A 129 10.20 23.01 2.70
C MET A 129 10.19 24.43 3.26
N PRO A 130 9.21 25.27 2.88
CA PRO A 130 8.97 26.56 3.52
C PRO A 130 8.42 26.32 4.93
N GLY A 131 9.09 26.88 5.94
CA GLY A 131 8.72 26.67 7.33
C GLY A 131 9.33 25.38 7.88
N LYS A 132 10.52 25.51 8.48
CA LYS A 132 11.28 24.40 9.01
C LYS A 132 10.44 23.57 9.97
N ILE A 133 10.28 22.28 9.68
CA ILE A 133 9.74 21.32 10.64
C ILE A 133 10.69 21.32 11.84
N GLN A 134 10.22 21.82 12.98
CA GLN A 134 11.00 21.88 14.22
C GLN A 134 10.92 20.52 14.94
N MET A 135 11.57 19.52 14.35
CA MET A 135 11.66 18.18 14.92
C MET A 135 13.00 17.57 14.49
N GLU A 136 13.59 16.76 15.36
CA GLU A 136 14.81 16.02 15.03
C GLU A 136 14.58 15.08 13.84
N LEU A 137 15.56 15.03 12.94
CA LEU A 137 15.51 14.17 11.76
C LEU A 137 15.29 12.69 12.14
N SER A 138 15.91 12.22 13.21
CA SER A 138 15.76 10.87 13.75
C SER A 138 14.29 10.53 14.04
N SER A 139 13.57 11.45 14.67
CA SER A 139 12.15 11.32 15.00
C SER A 139 11.28 11.33 13.74
N ILE A 140 11.58 12.19 12.78
CA ILE A 140 10.87 12.23 11.49
C ILE A 140 11.06 10.91 10.73
N LEU A 141 12.29 10.41 10.65
CA LEU A 141 12.61 9.14 10.00
C LEU A 141 11.95 7.95 10.70
N LEU A 142 11.86 7.95 12.03
CA LEU A 142 11.16 6.93 12.79
C LEU A 142 9.66 6.91 12.44
N ILE A 143 9.00 8.08 12.49
CA ILE A 143 7.57 8.21 12.16
C ILE A 143 7.32 7.80 10.70
N PHE A 144 8.15 8.28 9.77
CA PHE A 144 8.08 7.92 8.36
C PHE A 144 8.24 6.41 8.15
N THR A 145 9.22 5.79 8.82
CA THR A 145 9.47 4.34 8.71
C THR A 145 8.27 3.53 9.21
N LEU A 146 7.68 3.90 10.35
CA LEU A 146 6.51 3.22 10.90
C LEU A 146 5.29 3.33 9.96
N LEU A 147 5.00 4.52 9.46
CA LEU A 147 3.88 4.75 8.53
C LEU A 147 4.12 4.06 7.20
N SER A 148 5.34 4.11 6.66
CA SER A 148 5.71 3.44 5.42
C SER A 148 5.62 1.93 5.55
N PHE A 149 6.04 1.37 6.69
CA PHE A 149 5.95 -0.06 6.96
C PHE A 149 4.49 -0.55 6.95
N ALA A 150 3.56 0.24 7.50
CA ALA A 150 2.14 -0.05 7.40
C ALA A 150 1.66 -0.16 5.94
N ARG A 151 2.12 0.74 5.04
CA ARG A 151 1.79 0.71 3.60
C ARG A 151 2.46 -0.45 2.88
N ILE A 152 3.71 -0.72 3.22
CA ILE A 152 4.48 -1.83 2.65
C ILE A 152 3.82 -3.18 2.98
N ILE A 153 3.34 -3.39 4.21
CA ILE A 153 2.64 -4.62 4.57
C ILE A 153 1.40 -4.84 3.71
N ASP A 154 0.65 -3.78 3.40
CA ASP A 154 -0.50 -3.87 2.50
C ASP A 154 -0.08 -4.28 1.08
N LEU A 155 1.03 -3.73 0.56
CA LEU A 155 1.62 -4.12 -0.72
C LEU A 155 2.15 -5.56 -0.73
N VAL A 156 2.87 -5.97 0.31
CA VAL A 156 3.43 -7.33 0.46
C VAL A 156 2.33 -8.39 0.53
N THR A 157 1.19 -8.06 1.11
CA THR A 157 0.04 -8.96 1.14
C THR A 157 -0.82 -8.91 -0.13
N GLY A 158 -0.39 -8.18 -1.15
CA GLY A 158 -0.99 -8.15 -2.49
C GLY A 158 -2.46 -7.75 -2.51
N VAL A 159 -3.21 -8.28 -3.46
CA VAL A 159 -4.62 -7.94 -3.70
C VAL A 159 -5.61 -8.66 -2.77
N ASN A 160 -5.22 -8.97 -1.55
CA ASN A 160 -6.05 -9.70 -0.59
C ASN A 160 -7.42 -9.03 -0.32
N SER A 161 -7.45 -7.69 -0.25
CA SER A 161 -8.69 -6.92 -0.07
C SER A 161 -9.62 -7.05 -1.28
N VAL A 162 -9.07 -7.06 -2.50
CA VAL A 162 -9.83 -7.23 -3.74
C VAL A 162 -10.41 -8.64 -3.81
N ILE A 163 -9.60 -9.67 -3.56
CA ILE A 163 -10.05 -11.07 -3.55
C ILE A 163 -11.21 -11.25 -2.60
N LEU A 164 -11.09 -10.71 -1.38
CA LEU A 164 -12.12 -10.83 -0.37
C LEU A 164 -13.40 -10.07 -0.74
N SER A 165 -13.28 -8.86 -1.30
CA SER A 165 -14.41 -8.02 -1.69
C SER A 165 -15.26 -8.62 -2.81
N TYR A 166 -14.66 -9.38 -3.73
CA TYR A 166 -15.38 -10.05 -4.84
C TYR A 166 -15.77 -11.49 -4.52
N SER A 167 -15.38 -12.04 -3.36
CA SER A 167 -15.76 -13.37 -2.93
C SER A 167 -17.18 -13.41 -2.34
N SER A 168 -17.75 -14.61 -2.19
CA SER A 168 -18.99 -14.83 -1.44
C SER A 168 -18.90 -14.40 0.04
N LEU A 169 -17.68 -14.20 0.54
CA LEU A 169 -17.39 -13.84 1.93
C LEU A 169 -17.04 -12.34 2.09
N TYR A 170 -17.45 -11.48 1.15
CA TYR A 170 -17.15 -10.04 1.13
C TYR A 170 -17.49 -9.31 2.46
N LYS A 171 -18.49 -9.79 3.21
CA LYS A 171 -18.90 -9.23 4.51
C LYS A 171 -17.76 -9.23 5.54
N TYR A 172 -16.86 -10.22 5.47
CA TYR A 172 -15.72 -10.29 6.39
C TYR A 172 -14.72 -9.15 6.18
N HIS A 173 -14.60 -8.63 4.95
CA HIS A 173 -13.75 -7.48 4.69
C HIS A 173 -14.19 -6.25 5.51
N MET A 174 -15.50 -6.01 5.62
CA MET A 174 -16.03 -4.93 6.47
C MET A 174 -15.74 -5.19 7.96
N TYR A 175 -15.96 -6.40 8.44
CA TYR A 175 -15.64 -6.71 9.85
C TYR A 175 -14.16 -6.46 10.15
N PHE A 176 -13.26 -6.80 9.23
CA PHE A 176 -11.83 -6.53 9.40
C PHE A 176 -11.52 -5.03 9.39
N LEU A 177 -12.20 -4.23 8.57
CA LEU A 177 -12.08 -2.77 8.61
C LEU A 177 -12.58 -2.16 9.93
N ILE A 178 -13.68 -2.66 10.46
CA ILE A 178 -14.18 -2.23 11.78
C ILE A 178 -13.17 -2.57 12.88
N ILE A 179 -12.62 -3.78 12.86
CA ILE A 179 -11.59 -4.21 13.80
C ILE A 179 -10.34 -3.32 13.65
N LEU A 180 -9.89 -3.02 12.42
CA LEU A 180 -8.80 -2.09 12.17
C LEU A 180 -9.05 -0.75 12.85
N GLY A 181 -10.24 -0.16 12.66
CA GLY A 181 -10.62 1.12 13.26
C GLY A 181 -10.61 1.08 14.79
N ILE A 182 -11.22 0.05 15.39
CA ILE A 182 -11.26 -0.11 16.86
C ILE A 182 -9.85 -0.28 17.42
N VAL A 183 -9.05 -1.17 16.84
CA VAL A 183 -7.66 -1.42 17.28
C VAL A 183 -6.84 -0.13 17.15
N ASN A 184 -6.98 0.59 16.04
CA ASN A 184 -6.27 1.85 15.82
C ASN A 184 -6.65 2.92 16.88
N ILE A 185 -7.94 3.10 17.19
CA ILE A 185 -8.40 4.05 18.22
C ILE A 185 -7.83 3.68 19.59
N VAL A 186 -7.95 2.41 19.98
CA VAL A 186 -7.47 1.95 21.28
C VAL A 186 -5.95 2.14 21.41
N LEU A 187 -5.19 1.73 20.39
CA LEU A 187 -3.74 1.89 20.40
C LEU A 187 -3.33 3.36 20.39
N ASN A 188 -3.99 4.21 19.60
CA ASN A 188 -3.74 5.65 19.56
C ASN A 188 -3.94 6.26 20.95
N TYR A 189 -5.04 5.92 21.64
CA TYR A 189 -5.33 6.46 22.97
C TYR A 189 -4.18 6.20 23.96
N PHE A 190 -3.62 5.00 24.00
CA PHE A 190 -2.53 4.67 24.92
C PHE A 190 -1.15 5.12 24.42
N LEU A 191 -0.87 5.00 23.13
CA LEU A 191 0.46 5.27 22.59
C LEU A 191 0.73 6.75 22.37
N ILE A 192 -0.28 7.56 22.00
CA ILE A 192 -0.10 9.02 21.87
C ILE A 192 0.25 9.63 23.22
N GLN A 193 -0.37 9.19 24.31
CA GLN A 193 -0.09 9.70 25.65
C GLN A 193 1.37 9.45 26.09
N ARG A 194 1.98 8.37 25.63
CA ARG A 194 3.33 7.97 26.05
C ARG A 194 4.43 8.40 25.07
N LEU A 195 4.15 8.37 23.79
CA LEU A 195 5.14 8.54 22.71
C LEU A 195 4.82 9.72 21.78
N GLY A 196 3.76 10.51 22.07
CA GLY A 196 3.36 11.62 21.22
C GLY A 196 3.04 11.17 19.79
N ILE A 197 3.52 11.92 18.80
CA ILE A 197 3.28 11.68 17.38
C ILE A 197 3.82 10.31 16.93
N ALA A 198 4.96 9.87 17.47
CA ALA A 198 5.53 8.55 17.17
C ALA A 198 4.61 7.43 17.67
N GLY A 199 3.86 7.67 18.76
CA GLY A 199 2.83 6.75 19.26
C GLY A 199 1.69 6.55 18.27
N ALA A 200 1.24 7.61 17.60
CA ALA A 200 0.21 7.53 16.56
C ALA A 200 0.72 6.69 15.35
N ALA A 201 1.95 6.95 14.91
CA ALA A 201 2.55 6.18 13.82
C ALA A 201 2.70 4.69 14.16
N LEU A 202 3.08 4.38 15.41
CA LEU A 202 3.18 3.01 15.89
C LEU A 202 1.80 2.34 16.00
N ALA A 203 0.79 3.05 16.47
CA ALA A 203 -0.59 2.57 16.52
C ALA A 203 -1.10 2.17 15.12
N THR A 204 -0.89 3.05 14.15
CA THR A 204 -1.24 2.79 12.74
C THR A 204 -0.47 1.59 12.19
N CYS A 205 0.84 1.51 12.43
CA CYS A 205 1.67 0.39 12.00
C CYS A 205 1.13 -0.95 12.54
N ILE A 206 0.93 -1.05 13.86
CA ILE A 206 0.43 -2.29 14.50
C ILE A 206 -0.95 -2.65 13.97
N SER A 207 -1.86 -1.68 13.82
CA SER A 207 -3.22 -1.89 13.34
C SER A 207 -3.22 -2.46 11.92
N TYR A 208 -2.36 -1.93 11.02
CA TYR A 208 -2.23 -2.45 9.65
C TYR A 208 -1.60 -3.83 9.60
N VAL A 209 -0.64 -4.13 10.48
CA VAL A 209 -0.09 -5.50 10.63
C VAL A 209 -1.20 -6.47 10.98
N ILE A 210 -1.98 -6.19 12.04
CA ILE A 210 -3.08 -7.05 12.48
C ILE A 210 -4.11 -7.22 11.34
N PHE A 211 -4.52 -6.13 10.71
CA PHE A 211 -5.50 -6.14 9.62
C PHE A 211 -5.05 -7.03 8.44
N ASN A 212 -3.80 -6.89 8.01
CA ASN A 212 -3.28 -7.66 6.89
C ASN A 212 -3.05 -9.14 7.26
N LEU A 213 -2.59 -9.43 8.48
CA LEU A 213 -2.50 -10.80 8.98
C LEU A 213 -3.87 -11.48 9.04
N MET A 214 -4.91 -10.78 9.53
CA MET A 214 -6.28 -11.32 9.55
C MET A 214 -6.75 -11.68 8.14
N LYS A 215 -6.57 -10.79 7.15
CA LYS A 215 -6.93 -11.07 5.75
C LYS A 215 -6.14 -12.26 5.19
N TYR A 216 -4.83 -12.28 5.40
CA TYR A 216 -3.97 -13.37 4.94
C TYR A 216 -4.39 -14.73 5.49
N TYR A 217 -4.54 -14.85 6.82
CA TYR A 217 -4.95 -16.10 7.45
C TYR A 217 -6.37 -16.50 7.06
N PHE A 218 -7.26 -15.55 6.88
CA PHE A 218 -8.63 -15.82 6.42
C PHE A 218 -8.66 -16.39 5.00
N LEU A 219 -7.94 -15.76 4.06
CA LEU A 219 -7.85 -16.25 2.68
C LEU A 219 -7.20 -17.63 2.62
N LYS A 220 -6.15 -17.85 3.40
CA LYS A 220 -5.48 -19.15 3.49
C LYS A 220 -6.40 -20.24 4.05
N SER A 221 -7.17 -19.95 5.10
CA SER A 221 -8.03 -20.94 5.74
C SER A 221 -9.31 -21.25 4.95
N ARG A 222 -9.87 -20.27 4.23
CA ARG A 222 -11.16 -20.41 3.53
C ARG A 222 -11.02 -20.83 2.07
N PHE A 223 -9.98 -20.36 1.40
CA PHE A 223 -9.76 -20.58 -0.04
C PHE A 223 -8.46 -21.32 -0.37
N GLY A 224 -7.60 -21.56 0.63
CA GLY A 224 -6.30 -22.18 0.40
C GLY A 224 -5.25 -21.25 -0.23
N PHE A 225 -5.57 -19.97 -0.42
CA PHE A 225 -4.65 -19.03 -1.06
C PHE A 225 -3.46 -18.71 -0.15
N SER A 226 -2.27 -18.73 -0.73
CA SER A 226 -1.03 -18.53 0.01
C SER A 226 -0.01 -17.70 -0.77
N ILE A 227 0.86 -17.01 -0.04
CA ILE A 227 1.98 -16.26 -0.59
C ILE A 227 3.24 -17.11 -0.47
N HIS A 228 4.03 -17.19 -1.54
CA HIS A 228 5.36 -17.78 -1.51
C HIS A 228 6.36 -16.76 -0.97
N TRP A 229 6.99 -17.08 0.15
CA TRP A 229 7.88 -16.15 0.86
C TRP A 229 9.30 -16.07 0.29
N GLN A 230 9.73 -17.07 -0.50
CA GLN A 230 11.08 -17.07 -1.08
C GLN A 230 11.42 -15.81 -1.91
N PRO A 231 10.55 -15.34 -2.84
CA PRO A 231 10.81 -14.09 -3.55
C PRO A 231 10.95 -12.88 -2.62
N HIS A 232 10.17 -12.85 -1.53
CA HIS A 232 10.15 -11.74 -0.58
C HIS A 232 11.47 -11.61 0.20
N THR A 233 12.10 -12.73 0.55
CA THR A 233 13.42 -12.71 1.21
C THR A 233 14.50 -12.17 0.30
N ALA A 234 14.49 -12.53 -0.99
CA ALA A 234 15.43 -12.00 -1.97
C ALA A 234 15.29 -10.48 -2.16
N ILE A 235 14.04 -9.98 -2.23
CA ILE A 235 13.75 -8.55 -2.33
C ILE A 235 14.22 -7.81 -1.07
N LEU A 236 13.97 -8.37 0.12
CA LEU A 236 14.43 -7.81 1.39
C LEU A 236 15.96 -7.70 1.43
N VAL A 237 16.67 -8.76 1.03
CA VAL A 237 18.15 -8.76 0.97
C VAL A 237 18.65 -7.70 0.00
N ALA A 238 18.03 -7.57 -1.20
CA ALA A 238 18.36 -6.51 -2.14
C ALA A 238 18.18 -5.12 -1.50
N GLY A 239 17.06 -4.89 -0.83
CA GLY A 239 16.78 -3.63 -0.14
C GLY A 239 17.78 -3.32 0.96
N LEU A 240 18.17 -4.32 1.77
CA LEU A 240 19.18 -4.15 2.82
C LEU A 240 20.55 -3.81 2.24
N ILE A 241 20.96 -4.45 1.16
CA ILE A 241 22.22 -4.14 0.47
C ILE A 241 22.22 -2.68 0.01
N VAL A 242 21.14 -2.24 -0.67
CA VAL A 242 21.01 -0.86 -1.12
C VAL A 242 21.00 0.11 0.06
N PHE A 243 20.29 -0.23 1.14
CA PHE A 243 20.23 0.58 2.34
C PHE A 243 21.63 0.81 2.94
N VAL A 244 22.44 -0.25 3.07
CA VAL A 244 23.81 -0.15 3.60
C VAL A 244 24.70 0.66 2.67
N ILE A 245 24.65 0.43 1.36
CA ILE A 245 25.46 1.19 0.39
C ILE A 245 25.09 2.67 0.45
N MET A 246 23.81 3.01 0.40
CA MET A 246 23.35 4.40 0.42
C MET A 246 23.61 5.10 1.75
N HIS A 247 23.71 4.36 2.86
CA HIS A 247 24.04 4.93 4.16
C HIS A 247 25.53 5.33 4.27
N VAL A 248 26.40 4.64 3.55
CA VAL A 248 27.84 4.94 3.51
C VAL A 248 28.15 6.09 2.54
N LEU A 249 27.34 6.26 1.49
CA LEU A 249 27.54 7.32 0.50
C LEU A 249 27.16 8.69 1.07
N THR A 250 28.09 9.63 1.01
CA THR A 250 27.85 11.02 1.43
C THR A 250 27.65 11.92 0.20
N PHE A 251 26.66 12.80 0.27
CA PHE A 251 26.32 13.73 -0.79
C PHE A 251 26.35 15.16 -0.24
N SER A 252 27.18 16.02 -0.82
CA SER A 252 27.43 17.40 -0.35
C SER A 252 27.08 18.46 -1.40
N PHE A 253 26.07 18.19 -2.23
CA PHE A 253 25.59 19.10 -3.26
C PHE A 253 24.37 19.89 -2.80
N LEU A 254 23.81 20.73 -3.68
CA LEU A 254 22.53 21.40 -3.45
C LEU A 254 21.40 20.36 -3.27
N PRO A 255 20.40 20.64 -2.42
CA PRO A 255 19.35 19.66 -2.09
C PRO A 255 18.65 19.05 -3.32
N VAL A 256 18.38 19.85 -4.36
CA VAL A 256 17.77 19.38 -5.61
C VAL A 256 18.68 18.38 -6.34
N ILE A 257 19.97 18.64 -6.39
CA ILE A 257 20.97 17.76 -7.02
C ILE A 257 21.08 16.46 -6.21
N ASN A 258 21.11 16.56 -4.90
CA ASN A 258 21.14 15.40 -4.01
C ASN A 258 19.92 14.50 -4.21
N ILE A 259 18.70 15.06 -4.30
CA ILE A 259 17.46 14.32 -4.56
C ILE A 259 17.60 13.53 -5.87
N VAL A 260 18.05 14.17 -6.95
CA VAL A 260 18.18 13.51 -8.26
C VAL A 260 19.22 12.40 -8.21
N LEU A 261 20.43 12.70 -7.70
CA LEU A 261 21.52 11.71 -7.62
C LEU A 261 21.16 10.51 -6.75
N LYS A 262 20.65 10.76 -5.53
CA LYS A 262 20.22 9.69 -4.62
C LYS A 262 19.12 8.84 -5.24
N SER A 263 18.16 9.46 -5.93
CA SER A 263 17.08 8.75 -6.60
C SER A 263 17.58 7.86 -7.74
N ILE A 264 18.48 8.36 -8.58
CA ILE A 264 19.07 7.58 -9.69
C ILE A 264 19.88 6.42 -9.14
N ILE A 265 20.80 6.69 -8.20
CA ILE A 265 21.70 5.66 -7.65
C ILE A 265 20.89 4.57 -6.96
N THR A 266 19.91 4.95 -6.09
CA THR A 266 19.03 3.97 -5.41
C THR A 266 18.26 3.13 -6.42
N SER A 267 17.66 3.75 -7.45
CA SER A 267 16.89 3.03 -8.47
C SER A 267 17.76 2.08 -9.29
N VAL A 268 18.94 2.51 -9.70
CA VAL A 268 19.87 1.67 -10.49
C VAL A 268 20.37 0.50 -9.66
N LEU A 269 20.84 0.75 -8.43
CA LEU A 269 21.34 -0.30 -7.54
C LEU A 269 20.25 -1.33 -7.23
N PHE A 270 19.07 -0.85 -6.80
CA PHE A 270 17.96 -1.74 -6.47
C PHE A 270 17.47 -2.52 -7.69
N GLY A 271 17.26 -1.84 -8.83
CA GLY A 271 16.85 -2.47 -10.08
C GLY A 271 17.83 -3.53 -10.55
N THR A 272 19.14 -3.26 -10.48
CA THR A 272 20.18 -4.23 -10.84
C THR A 272 20.14 -5.47 -9.93
N LEU A 273 20.01 -5.30 -8.62
CA LEU A 273 19.90 -6.41 -7.68
C LEU A 273 18.62 -7.24 -7.90
N ILE A 274 17.49 -6.58 -8.18
CA ILE A 274 16.24 -7.28 -8.51
C ILE A 274 16.38 -8.09 -9.80
N LEU A 275 17.08 -7.59 -10.82
CA LEU A 275 17.39 -8.35 -12.04
C LEU A 275 18.34 -9.51 -11.77
N ILE A 276 19.32 -9.37 -10.88
CA ILE A 276 20.26 -10.45 -10.50
C ILE A 276 19.53 -11.54 -9.73
N PHE A 277 18.77 -11.20 -8.71
CA PHE A 277 18.05 -12.15 -7.86
C PHE A 277 16.84 -12.76 -8.54
N ASN A 278 16.24 -12.04 -9.51
CA ASN A 278 15.08 -12.46 -10.29
C ASN A 278 13.96 -13.06 -9.42
N PRO A 279 13.47 -12.34 -8.37
CA PRO A 279 12.45 -12.84 -7.50
C PRO A 279 11.16 -13.12 -8.30
N GLY A 280 10.65 -14.37 -8.21
CA GLY A 280 9.46 -14.79 -8.97
C GLY A 280 9.74 -15.34 -10.39
N GLY A 281 10.99 -15.33 -10.86
CA GLY A 281 11.42 -16.01 -12.11
C GLY A 281 11.08 -15.29 -13.41
N GLU A 282 10.09 -14.41 -13.44
CA GLU A 282 9.57 -13.77 -14.67
C GLU A 282 10.19 -12.38 -14.96
N ILE A 283 10.86 -11.76 -14.00
CA ILE A 283 11.29 -10.35 -14.10
C ILE A 283 12.33 -10.16 -15.21
N ARG A 284 13.29 -11.08 -15.35
CA ARG A 284 14.27 -11.04 -16.44
C ARG A 284 13.61 -11.18 -17.81
N ALA A 285 12.68 -12.10 -17.95
CA ALA A 285 11.96 -12.31 -19.22
C ALA A 285 11.16 -11.06 -19.61
N LEU A 286 10.54 -10.39 -18.66
CA LEU A 286 9.85 -9.11 -18.87
C LEU A 286 10.84 -8.02 -19.30
N ALA A 287 11.95 -7.84 -18.56
CA ALA A 287 12.98 -6.86 -18.90
C ALA A 287 13.55 -7.08 -20.30
N ASP A 288 13.90 -8.32 -20.65
CA ASP A 288 14.42 -8.68 -21.98
C ASP A 288 13.39 -8.40 -23.09
N SER A 289 12.10 -8.63 -22.83
CA SER A 289 11.03 -8.35 -23.80
C SER A 289 10.91 -6.85 -24.09
N TYR A 290 11.03 -6.01 -23.08
CA TYR A 290 11.01 -4.55 -23.24
C TYR A 290 12.27 -4.02 -23.93
N ILE A 291 13.46 -4.49 -23.55
CA ILE A 291 14.72 -4.09 -24.18
C ILE A 291 14.71 -4.43 -25.67
N ARG A 292 14.28 -5.65 -26.04
CA ARG A 292 14.15 -6.05 -27.47
C ARG A 292 13.16 -5.19 -28.25
N LYS A 293 12.08 -4.70 -27.62
CA LYS A 293 11.14 -3.77 -28.27
C LYS A 293 11.73 -2.38 -28.51
N PHE A 294 12.61 -1.92 -27.60
CA PHE A 294 13.29 -0.61 -27.74
C PHE A 294 14.44 -0.64 -28.74
N VAL A 295 15.21 -1.73 -28.79
CA VAL A 295 16.35 -1.89 -29.72
C VAL A 295 15.90 -2.14 -31.16
N ARG A 296 14.65 -2.59 -31.39
CA ARG A 296 14.08 -2.83 -32.74
C ARG A 296 13.34 -1.61 -33.34
N LYS A 297 13.27 -0.49 -32.62
CA LYS A 297 12.83 0.81 -33.14
C LYS A 297 14.02 1.72 -33.43
#